data_4c229945f859e5e02917216db56e13b5
#
_entry.id   4c229945f859e5e02917216db56e13b5
#
_cell.length_a   1.000
_cell.length_b   1.000
_cell.length_c   1.000
_cell.angle_alpha   90.00
_cell.angle_beta   90.00
_cell.angle_gamma   90.00
#
_symmetry.space_group_name_H-M   'P 1'
#
loop_
_entity.id
_entity.type
_entity.pdbx_description
1 polymer ?
#
loop_
_entity_poly.entity_id
_entity_poly.type
_entity_poly.pdbx_seq_one_letter_code
_entity_poly.pdbx_strand_id
1 'polypeptide(L)'
;MERRNFFKYLVGGTAFTLYSLNKANAAIYQSIADLNRDYFQDESPDGPYWEAIAKHFIFQDDFIMMNNGTVGPMPKPVFNTLTKYFRMQATNPYDFYNFLPQKREEIRGRLAKFINASPDEIVINRNTTEGMNLFANGLDMKEGDEVIISSHEHPAGIHPWKLKEKRYGIKVKEVPLGAPPKSVDEVIKAFKNAITPRTKVFSVSHTVYITGLIFPVKELSELAHENNILVIADSAHGMGMLNIDVQKLGVDAFASSPYKWLGAPTGRGVLYVKKEIQDRLWPCIANSGWDTHENARKFETLGQRAEALTFALGEAIDFQNRIGKERIERRIKSLAGYLKKELKSIPKVRLHTSIDPYFSGGLTAFSIEGIKPETIVNYLREKYNIVIRTIGRDRDNTRGVRVSTHIYISRKHIDMVLEGVNYLVRNS
;
A
#
# COMPACT_ATOMS: atom_id res chain seq x y z
N MET A 1 -20.37 -45.98 -16.22
CA MET A 1 -19.06 -45.39 -15.82
C MET A 1 -18.95 -45.56 -14.32
N GLU A 2 -18.05 -46.41 -13.84
CA GLU A 2 -17.95 -46.73 -12.41
C GLU A 2 -17.54 -45.50 -11.63
N ARG A 3 -18.18 -45.22 -10.46
CA ARG A 3 -17.88 -44.13 -9.52
C ARG A 3 -16.37 -43.95 -9.26
N ARG A 4 -15.64 -45.06 -9.27
CA ARG A 4 -14.17 -45.10 -9.04
C ARG A 4 -13.35 -44.45 -10.16
N ASN A 5 -13.81 -44.51 -11.40
CA ASN A 5 -13.17 -43.90 -12.56
C ASN A 5 -13.48 -42.41 -12.66
N PHE A 6 -14.69 -41.97 -12.27
CA PHE A 6 -15.08 -40.58 -12.20
C PHE A 6 -14.20 -39.81 -11.20
N PHE A 7 -13.96 -40.36 -10.00
CA PHE A 7 -13.06 -39.79 -9.01
C PHE A 7 -11.59 -39.70 -9.50
N LYS A 8 -11.11 -40.68 -10.24
CA LYS A 8 -9.75 -40.61 -10.82
C LYS A 8 -9.59 -39.50 -11.85
N TYR A 9 -10.61 -39.24 -12.67
CA TYR A 9 -10.59 -38.15 -13.66
C TYR A 9 -10.72 -36.77 -12.98
N LEU A 10 -11.54 -36.66 -11.93
CA LEU A 10 -11.71 -35.41 -11.18
C LEU A 10 -10.44 -35.04 -10.40
N VAL A 11 -9.85 -36.00 -9.71
CA VAL A 11 -8.60 -35.83 -8.97
C VAL A 11 -7.43 -35.60 -9.91
N GLY A 12 -7.37 -36.32 -11.04
CA GLY A 12 -6.34 -36.16 -12.06
C GLY A 12 -6.38 -34.77 -12.73
N GLY A 13 -7.56 -34.26 -13.07
CA GLY A 13 -7.73 -32.94 -13.70
C GLY A 13 -7.37 -31.78 -12.77
N THR A 14 -7.79 -31.84 -11.51
CA THR A 14 -7.42 -30.84 -10.49
C THR A 14 -5.95 -30.93 -10.11
N ALA A 15 -5.40 -32.12 -9.92
CA ALA A 15 -3.99 -32.31 -9.65
C ALA A 15 -3.10 -31.83 -10.80
N PHE A 16 -3.48 -32.10 -12.05
CA PHE A 16 -2.78 -31.62 -13.23
C PHE A 16 -2.79 -30.10 -13.35
N THR A 17 -3.94 -29.46 -13.11
CA THR A 17 -4.06 -27.98 -13.15
C THR A 17 -3.26 -27.33 -12.03
N LEU A 18 -3.30 -27.88 -10.81
CA LEU A 18 -2.53 -27.39 -9.67
C LEU A 18 -1.02 -27.55 -9.91
N TYR A 19 -0.61 -28.66 -10.50
CA TYR A 19 0.78 -28.92 -10.90
C TYR A 19 1.24 -27.94 -11.99
N SER A 20 0.42 -27.70 -13.01
CA SER A 20 0.75 -26.77 -14.10
C SER A 20 0.90 -25.33 -13.64
N LEU A 21 0.05 -24.84 -12.73
CA LEU A 21 0.18 -23.50 -12.14
C LEU A 21 1.42 -23.36 -11.25
N ASN A 22 1.76 -24.38 -10.47
CA ASN A 22 2.99 -24.39 -9.69
C ASN A 22 4.23 -24.37 -10.58
N LYS A 23 4.22 -25.16 -11.69
CA LYS A 23 5.31 -25.18 -12.68
C LYS A 23 5.44 -23.84 -13.40
N ALA A 24 4.31 -23.17 -13.73
CA ALA A 24 4.32 -21.84 -14.33
C ALA A 24 4.93 -20.78 -13.40
N ASN A 25 4.57 -20.79 -12.12
CA ASN A 25 5.16 -19.87 -11.14
C ASN A 25 6.65 -20.17 -10.94
N ALA A 26 7.05 -21.46 -10.89
CA ALA A 26 8.46 -21.84 -10.78
C ALA A 26 9.28 -21.33 -11.96
N ALA A 27 8.75 -21.41 -13.20
CA ALA A 27 9.41 -20.88 -14.39
C ALA A 27 9.57 -19.35 -14.35
N ILE A 28 8.55 -18.62 -13.86
CA ILE A 28 8.63 -17.17 -13.66
C ILE A 28 9.72 -16.84 -12.62
N TYR A 29 9.77 -17.56 -11.52
CA TYR A 29 10.77 -17.32 -10.48
C TYR A 29 12.19 -17.70 -10.92
N GLN A 30 12.33 -18.72 -11.72
CA GLN A 30 13.62 -19.03 -12.33
C GLN A 30 14.06 -17.90 -13.27
N SER A 31 13.17 -17.39 -14.11
CA SER A 31 13.44 -16.23 -14.97
C SER A 31 13.89 -15.00 -14.18
N ILE A 32 13.24 -14.70 -13.04
CA ILE A 32 13.65 -13.57 -12.18
C ILE A 32 15.02 -13.85 -11.55
N ALA A 33 15.31 -15.09 -11.16
CA ALA A 33 16.61 -15.44 -10.59
C ALA A 33 17.74 -15.29 -11.65
N ASP A 34 17.47 -15.69 -12.90
CA ASP A 34 18.40 -15.52 -14.02
C ASP A 34 18.62 -14.03 -14.31
N LEU A 35 17.55 -13.23 -14.38
CA LEU A 35 17.65 -11.76 -14.50
C LEU A 35 18.48 -11.14 -13.37
N ASN A 36 18.27 -11.56 -12.13
CA ASN A 36 19.06 -11.04 -11.00
C ASN A 36 20.55 -11.37 -11.14
N ARG A 37 20.91 -12.55 -11.66
CA ARG A 37 22.29 -12.92 -11.91
C ARG A 37 22.89 -12.13 -13.07
N ASP A 38 22.17 -12.02 -14.19
CA ASP A 38 22.65 -11.41 -15.43
C ASP A 38 22.75 -9.89 -15.32
N TYR A 39 21.89 -9.27 -14.51
CA TYR A 39 21.84 -7.83 -14.28
C TYR A 39 22.15 -7.43 -12.82
N PHE A 40 23.00 -8.19 -12.14
CA PHE A 40 23.31 -7.96 -10.73
C PHE A 40 23.83 -6.53 -10.44
N GLN A 41 24.63 -5.97 -11.36
CA GLN A 41 25.21 -4.62 -11.25
C GLN A 41 24.46 -3.58 -12.09
N ASP A 42 23.43 -3.96 -12.85
CA ASP A 42 22.66 -3.01 -13.66
C ASP A 42 21.65 -2.27 -12.78
N GLU A 43 22.02 -1.07 -12.39
CA GLU A 43 21.15 -0.11 -11.70
C GLU A 43 20.43 0.83 -12.68
N SER A 44 20.57 0.61 -13.99
CA SER A 44 19.90 1.43 -15.01
C SER A 44 18.38 1.47 -14.76
N PRO A 45 17.80 2.66 -14.63
CA PRO A 45 16.37 2.78 -14.42
C PRO A 45 15.54 2.33 -15.64
N ASP A 46 16.15 2.08 -16.79
CA ASP A 46 15.47 1.70 -18.06
C ASP A 46 16.11 0.48 -18.73
N GLY A 47 16.84 -0.32 -17.97
CA GLY A 47 17.51 -1.51 -18.49
C GLY A 47 16.53 -2.66 -18.83
N PRO A 48 17.00 -3.64 -19.62
CA PRO A 48 16.22 -4.82 -20.03
C PRO A 48 15.68 -5.63 -18.85
N TYR A 49 16.29 -5.52 -17.69
CA TYR A 49 15.77 -6.10 -16.43
C TYR A 49 14.32 -5.67 -16.14
N TRP A 50 14.05 -4.37 -16.17
CA TRP A 50 12.71 -3.87 -15.83
C TRP A 50 11.67 -4.13 -16.91
N GLU A 51 12.08 -4.17 -18.18
CA GLU A 51 11.21 -4.62 -19.27
C GLU A 51 10.80 -6.08 -19.09
N ALA A 52 11.73 -6.95 -18.67
CA ALA A 52 11.45 -8.34 -18.39
C ALA A 52 10.54 -8.51 -17.18
N ILE A 53 10.77 -7.75 -16.10
CA ILE A 53 9.88 -7.72 -14.92
C ILE A 53 8.47 -7.25 -15.30
N ALA A 54 8.33 -6.24 -16.15
CA ALA A 54 7.03 -5.72 -16.57
C ALA A 54 6.17 -6.78 -17.29
N LYS A 55 6.79 -7.71 -18.03
CA LYS A 55 6.11 -8.83 -18.72
C LYS A 55 5.42 -9.82 -17.76
N HIS A 56 5.76 -9.78 -16.48
CA HIS A 56 5.09 -10.60 -15.47
C HIS A 56 3.79 -10.00 -14.95
N PHE A 57 3.45 -8.77 -15.31
CA PHE A 57 2.15 -8.17 -15.01
C PHE A 57 1.15 -8.47 -16.15
N ILE A 58 -0.14 -8.51 -15.79
CA ILE A 58 -1.23 -8.78 -16.74
C ILE A 58 -1.92 -7.45 -17.02
N PHE A 59 -1.82 -6.99 -18.24
CA PHE A 59 -2.51 -5.80 -18.72
C PHE A 59 -3.38 -6.13 -19.93
N GLN A 60 -4.39 -5.31 -20.16
CA GLN A 60 -5.05 -5.19 -21.44
C GLN A 60 -4.06 -4.57 -22.45
N ASP A 61 -4.19 -4.90 -23.73
CA ASP A 61 -3.36 -4.34 -24.77
C ASP A 61 -3.39 -2.80 -24.76
N ASP A 62 -2.23 -2.18 -24.93
CA ASP A 62 -2.02 -0.73 -24.93
C ASP A 62 -2.47 0.03 -23.66
N PHE A 63 -2.78 -0.70 -22.59
CA PHE A 63 -3.20 -0.10 -21.32
C PHE A 63 -2.01 0.29 -20.44
N ILE A 64 -1.86 1.58 -20.17
CA ILE A 64 -0.77 2.11 -19.33
C ILE A 64 -1.33 2.53 -17.97
N MET A 65 -1.09 1.72 -16.93
CA MET A 65 -1.60 1.95 -15.58
C MET A 65 -0.65 2.81 -14.75
N MET A 66 -0.96 4.07 -14.60
CA MET A 66 -0.21 5.03 -13.78
C MET A 66 -1.05 5.57 -12.61
N ASN A 67 -1.92 4.72 -12.02
CA ASN A 67 -2.79 5.07 -10.89
C ASN A 67 -2.77 4.02 -9.76
N ASN A 68 -1.60 3.46 -9.45
CA ASN A 68 -1.40 2.55 -8.30
C ASN A 68 -1.82 3.15 -6.96
N GLY A 69 -1.78 4.45 -6.85
CA GLY A 69 -2.31 5.13 -5.66
C GLY A 69 -3.80 4.87 -5.39
N THR A 70 -4.55 4.33 -6.35
CA THR A 70 -5.93 3.86 -6.15
C THR A 70 -5.95 2.33 -6.01
N VAL A 71 -5.47 1.59 -6.99
CA VAL A 71 -5.38 0.14 -7.05
C VAL A 71 -4.28 -0.25 -8.04
N GLY A 72 -3.55 -1.34 -7.79
CA GLY A 72 -2.51 -1.85 -8.68
C GLY A 72 -2.90 -3.16 -9.37
N PRO A 73 -2.22 -3.51 -10.47
CA PRO A 73 -2.37 -4.81 -11.12
C PRO A 73 -1.68 -5.91 -10.31
N MET A 74 -2.17 -7.14 -10.47
CA MET A 74 -1.51 -8.32 -9.90
C MET A 74 -0.47 -8.86 -10.89
N PRO A 75 0.72 -9.30 -10.42
CA PRO A 75 1.62 -10.11 -11.21
C PRO A 75 1.02 -11.50 -11.52
N LYS A 76 1.44 -12.11 -12.65
CA LYS A 76 1.00 -13.46 -13.06
C LYS A 76 1.10 -14.52 -11.95
N PRO A 77 2.19 -14.61 -11.15
CA PRO A 77 2.27 -15.60 -10.08
C PRO A 77 1.18 -15.43 -9.03
N VAL A 78 0.86 -14.17 -8.69
CA VAL A 78 -0.19 -13.83 -7.73
C VAL A 78 -1.56 -14.24 -8.25
N PHE A 79 -1.86 -13.93 -9.52
CA PHE A 79 -3.11 -14.34 -10.17
C PHE A 79 -3.24 -15.85 -10.27
N ASN A 80 -2.17 -16.55 -10.65
CA ASN A 80 -2.13 -18.02 -10.72
C ASN A 80 -2.42 -18.64 -9.34
N THR A 81 -1.81 -18.11 -8.29
CA THR A 81 -2.02 -18.57 -6.91
C THR A 81 -3.44 -18.30 -6.46
N LEU A 82 -3.99 -17.13 -6.75
CA LEU A 82 -5.39 -16.78 -6.46
C LEU A 82 -6.36 -17.78 -7.12
N THR A 83 -6.19 -18.01 -8.42
CA THR A 83 -7.04 -18.93 -9.20
C THR A 83 -6.92 -20.36 -8.70
N LYS A 84 -5.71 -20.81 -8.36
CA LYS A 84 -5.45 -22.12 -7.78
C LYS A 84 -6.28 -22.36 -6.54
N TYR A 85 -6.21 -21.43 -5.57
CA TYR A 85 -6.86 -21.62 -4.28
C TYR A 85 -8.37 -21.37 -4.32
N PHE A 86 -8.86 -20.50 -5.20
CA PHE A 86 -10.31 -20.43 -5.46
C PHE A 86 -10.85 -21.71 -6.07
N ARG A 87 -10.12 -22.33 -7.01
CA ARG A 87 -10.48 -23.63 -7.59
C ARG A 87 -10.48 -24.72 -6.50
N MET A 88 -9.45 -24.77 -5.67
CA MET A 88 -9.37 -25.74 -4.57
C MET A 88 -10.54 -25.58 -3.60
N GLN A 89 -10.88 -24.36 -3.22
CA GLN A 89 -12.04 -24.06 -2.36
C GLN A 89 -13.37 -24.50 -3.01
N ALA A 90 -13.52 -24.26 -4.31
CA ALA A 90 -14.76 -24.59 -5.03
C ALA A 90 -14.92 -26.11 -5.25
N THR A 91 -13.85 -26.87 -5.42
CA THR A 91 -13.92 -28.30 -5.75
C THR A 91 -13.82 -29.21 -4.52
N ASN A 92 -13.14 -28.80 -3.47
CA ASN A 92 -13.00 -29.54 -2.22
C ASN A 92 -12.93 -28.59 -1.02
N PRO A 93 -14.06 -27.99 -0.61
CA PRO A 93 -14.12 -27.02 0.48
C PRO A 93 -13.72 -27.59 1.82
N TYR A 94 -13.92 -28.90 2.05
CA TYR A 94 -13.58 -29.56 3.31
C TYR A 94 -12.06 -29.61 3.54
N ASP A 95 -11.29 -30.13 2.60
CA ASP A 95 -9.83 -30.19 2.71
C ASP A 95 -9.21 -28.79 2.67
N PHE A 96 -9.80 -27.89 1.85
CA PHE A 96 -9.39 -26.50 1.85
C PHE A 96 -9.52 -25.87 3.24
N TYR A 97 -10.66 -26.08 3.92
CA TYR A 97 -10.90 -25.57 5.25
C TYR A 97 -9.88 -26.10 6.30
N ASN A 98 -9.60 -27.40 6.26
CA ASN A 98 -8.64 -28.02 7.17
C ASN A 98 -7.19 -27.54 6.96
N PHE A 99 -6.86 -27.13 5.76
CA PHE A 99 -5.54 -26.59 5.39
C PHE A 99 -5.34 -25.12 5.80
N LEU A 100 -6.42 -24.35 5.99
CA LEU A 100 -6.40 -22.89 6.19
C LEU A 100 -5.53 -22.43 7.37
N PRO A 101 -5.66 -23.00 8.60
CA PRO A 101 -4.96 -22.45 9.77
C PRO A 101 -3.44 -22.43 9.57
N GLN A 102 -2.88 -23.57 9.16
CA GLN A 102 -1.44 -23.71 8.94
C GLN A 102 -0.95 -22.74 7.85
N LYS A 103 -1.67 -22.63 6.73
CA LYS A 103 -1.27 -21.78 5.63
C LYS A 103 -1.38 -20.29 5.95
N ARG A 104 -2.38 -19.91 6.73
CA ARG A 104 -2.52 -18.53 7.20
C ARG A 104 -1.34 -18.12 8.08
N GLU A 105 -0.93 -18.99 9.01
CA GLU A 105 0.23 -18.71 9.87
C GLU A 105 1.55 -18.65 9.08
N GLU A 106 1.74 -19.50 8.07
CA GLU A 106 2.89 -19.40 7.17
C GLU A 106 2.96 -18.02 6.49
N ILE A 107 1.82 -17.53 5.99
CA ILE A 107 1.75 -16.21 5.32
C ILE A 107 1.93 -15.08 6.32
N ARG A 108 1.39 -15.21 7.53
CA ARG A 108 1.63 -14.26 8.62
C ARG A 108 3.12 -14.12 8.93
N GLY A 109 3.85 -15.23 8.98
CA GLY A 109 5.29 -15.22 9.16
C GLY A 109 6.05 -14.53 8.04
N ARG A 110 5.61 -14.71 6.77
CA ARG A 110 6.19 -13.98 5.62
C ARG A 110 5.91 -12.49 5.69
N LEU A 111 4.68 -12.09 6.05
CA LEU A 111 4.30 -10.69 6.27
C LEU A 111 5.16 -10.04 7.36
N ALA A 112 5.28 -10.71 8.50
CA ALA A 112 6.09 -10.23 9.62
C ALA A 112 7.54 -9.98 9.18
N LYS A 113 8.17 -10.97 8.54
CA LYS A 113 9.53 -10.84 8.00
C LYS A 113 9.64 -9.71 6.97
N PHE A 114 8.62 -9.50 6.12
CA PHE A 114 8.64 -8.49 5.06
C PHE A 114 8.71 -7.06 5.61
N ILE A 115 8.10 -6.79 6.78
CA ILE A 115 8.09 -5.46 7.41
C ILE A 115 8.93 -5.38 8.70
N ASN A 116 9.74 -6.40 9.00
CA ASN A 116 10.55 -6.52 10.22
C ASN A 116 9.73 -6.48 11.51
N ALA A 117 8.74 -7.37 11.61
CA ALA A 117 7.87 -7.55 12.77
C ALA A 117 7.87 -9.00 13.26
N SER A 118 7.25 -9.26 14.42
CA SER A 118 6.89 -10.60 14.87
C SER A 118 5.57 -11.07 14.26
N PRO A 119 5.39 -12.38 13.98
CA PRO A 119 4.09 -12.92 13.57
C PRO A 119 2.95 -12.58 14.55
N ASP A 120 3.25 -12.46 15.84
CA ASP A 120 2.29 -12.15 16.90
C ASP A 120 1.81 -10.68 16.88
N GLU A 121 2.43 -9.85 16.03
CA GLU A 121 2.09 -8.44 15.84
C GLU A 121 1.29 -8.19 14.56
N ILE A 122 1.03 -9.24 13.76
CA ILE A 122 0.39 -9.10 12.43
C ILE A 122 -1.07 -9.50 12.46
N VAL A 123 -1.91 -8.60 11.95
CA VAL A 123 -3.33 -8.80 11.63
C VAL A 123 -3.50 -8.82 10.12
N ILE A 124 -4.06 -9.90 9.57
CA ILE A 124 -4.44 -9.97 8.15
C ILE A 124 -5.89 -9.51 8.03
N ASN A 125 -6.08 -8.28 7.59
CA ASN A 125 -7.38 -7.63 7.45
C ASN A 125 -7.76 -7.40 5.97
N ARG A 126 -8.75 -6.54 5.68
CA ARG A 126 -9.22 -6.27 4.32
C ARG A 126 -8.48 -5.12 3.62
N ASN A 127 -8.10 -4.08 4.36
CA ASN A 127 -7.43 -2.89 3.83
C ASN A 127 -7.01 -1.95 4.97
N THR A 128 -6.32 -0.86 4.64
CA THR A 128 -5.94 0.18 5.60
C THR A 128 -7.13 0.76 6.36
N THR A 129 -8.28 0.98 5.71
CA THR A 129 -9.46 1.54 6.39
C THR A 129 -9.89 0.67 7.55
N GLU A 130 -9.93 -0.66 7.38
CA GLU A 130 -10.22 -1.58 8.48
C GLU A 130 -9.14 -1.50 9.58
N GLY A 131 -7.85 -1.49 9.21
CA GLY A 131 -6.75 -1.39 10.18
C GLY A 131 -6.83 -0.12 11.02
N MET A 132 -7.08 1.04 10.40
CA MET A 132 -7.27 2.31 11.11
C MET A 132 -8.47 2.27 12.04
N ASN A 133 -9.57 1.62 11.63
CA ASN A 133 -10.76 1.44 12.48
C ASN A 133 -10.52 0.47 13.64
N LEU A 134 -9.81 -0.65 13.40
CA LEU A 134 -9.45 -1.60 14.46
C LEU A 134 -8.64 -0.91 15.57
N PHE A 135 -7.66 -0.10 15.20
CA PHE A 135 -6.87 0.65 16.16
C PHE A 135 -7.71 1.75 16.86
N ALA A 136 -8.35 2.61 16.10
CA ALA A 136 -9.07 3.76 16.63
C ALA A 136 -10.23 3.36 17.56
N ASN A 137 -11.03 2.37 17.15
CA ASN A 137 -12.18 1.92 17.93
C ASN A 137 -11.78 0.98 19.07
N GLY A 138 -10.67 0.22 18.90
CA GLY A 138 -10.17 -0.68 19.93
C GLY A 138 -9.50 0.05 21.12
N LEU A 139 -8.96 1.25 20.92
CA LEU A 139 -8.27 1.97 21.96
C LEU A 139 -9.28 2.63 22.92
N ASP A 140 -9.14 2.36 24.22
CA ASP A 140 -9.93 3.07 25.24
C ASP A 140 -9.47 4.51 25.36
N MET A 141 -10.41 5.43 25.19
CA MET A 141 -10.23 6.87 25.32
C MET A 141 -11.45 7.47 26.01
N LYS A 142 -11.23 8.52 26.78
CA LYS A 142 -12.27 9.23 27.51
C LYS A 142 -12.50 10.63 26.96
N GLU A 143 -13.59 11.25 27.38
CA GLU A 143 -13.92 12.62 27.01
C GLU A 143 -12.75 13.57 27.25
N GLY A 144 -12.45 14.41 26.27
CA GLY A 144 -11.38 15.38 26.30
C GLY A 144 -9.98 14.83 25.90
N ASP A 145 -9.78 13.51 25.78
CA ASP A 145 -8.55 12.97 25.20
C ASP A 145 -8.38 13.46 23.76
N GLU A 146 -7.14 13.69 23.33
CA GLU A 146 -6.85 14.30 22.04
C GLU A 146 -6.12 13.33 21.08
N VAL A 147 -6.52 13.41 19.82
CA VAL A 147 -5.82 12.77 18.68
C VAL A 147 -5.32 13.87 17.76
N ILE A 148 -4.03 13.85 17.45
CA ILE A 148 -3.44 14.77 16.47
C ILE A 148 -3.32 14.07 15.12
N ILE A 149 -3.83 14.73 14.08
CA ILE A 149 -3.74 14.35 12.68
C ILE A 149 -3.12 15.49 11.87
N SER A 150 -2.60 15.20 10.67
CA SER A 150 -2.20 16.25 9.74
C SER A 150 -3.36 16.70 8.85
N SER A 151 -3.23 17.90 8.25
CA SER A 151 -4.17 18.37 7.20
C SER A 151 -4.12 17.52 5.92
N HIS A 152 -3.16 16.60 5.79
CA HIS A 152 -2.94 15.78 4.59
C HIS A 152 -3.54 14.37 4.68
N GLU A 153 -4.24 14.05 5.77
CA GLU A 153 -4.74 12.69 5.99
C GLU A 153 -5.81 12.25 4.98
N HIS A 154 -5.78 10.96 4.66
CA HIS A 154 -6.86 10.30 3.91
C HIS A 154 -8.12 10.20 4.80
N PRO A 155 -9.34 10.22 4.22
CA PRO A 155 -10.58 10.00 4.98
C PRO A 155 -10.56 8.77 5.90
N ALA A 156 -9.91 7.68 5.49
CA ALA A 156 -9.75 6.48 6.32
C ALA A 156 -8.91 6.73 7.60
N GLY A 157 -7.97 7.68 7.57
CA GLY A 157 -7.19 8.11 8.74
C GLY A 157 -7.90 9.16 9.60
N ILE A 158 -8.94 9.82 9.08
CA ILE A 158 -9.69 10.88 9.77
C ILE A 158 -10.98 10.35 10.40
N HIS A 159 -11.83 9.68 9.60
CA HIS A 159 -13.20 9.38 10.00
C HIS A 159 -13.35 8.42 11.18
N PRO A 160 -12.49 7.42 11.43
CA PRO A 160 -12.57 6.62 12.66
C PRO A 160 -12.48 7.48 13.92
N TRP A 161 -11.58 8.48 13.93
CA TRP A 161 -11.42 9.41 15.03
C TRP A 161 -12.57 10.41 15.15
N LYS A 162 -13.08 10.91 14.01
CA LYS A 162 -14.29 11.78 14.01
C LYS A 162 -15.53 11.03 14.50
N LEU A 163 -15.67 9.75 14.19
CA LEU A 163 -16.73 8.91 14.76
C LEU A 163 -16.57 8.80 16.28
N LYS A 164 -15.34 8.56 16.76
CA LYS A 164 -15.03 8.46 18.18
C LYS A 164 -15.22 9.79 18.90
N GLU A 165 -14.86 10.91 18.28
CA GLU A 165 -15.13 12.27 18.77
C GLU A 165 -16.64 12.46 19.01
N LYS A 166 -17.48 12.08 18.04
CA LYS A 166 -18.95 12.19 18.16
C LYS A 166 -19.55 11.28 19.24
N ARG A 167 -18.98 10.07 19.41
CA ARG A 167 -19.54 9.07 20.34
C ARG A 167 -19.05 9.23 21.77
N TYR A 168 -17.80 9.64 21.98
CA TYR A 168 -17.11 9.57 23.27
C TYR A 168 -16.51 10.91 23.72
N GLY A 169 -16.71 11.99 22.96
CA GLY A 169 -16.27 13.34 23.35
C GLY A 169 -14.75 13.58 23.29
N ILE A 170 -13.99 12.69 22.64
CA ILE A 170 -12.56 12.98 22.37
C ILE A 170 -12.44 14.19 21.45
N LYS A 171 -11.23 14.71 21.27
CA LYS A 171 -10.96 15.86 20.38
C LYS A 171 -9.99 15.45 19.27
N VAL A 172 -10.35 15.73 18.03
CA VAL A 172 -9.47 15.54 16.87
C VAL A 172 -8.88 16.89 16.47
N LYS A 173 -7.57 17.05 16.66
CA LYS A 173 -6.80 18.24 16.33
C LYS A 173 -6.09 18.05 15.01
N GLU A 174 -6.38 18.91 14.04
CA GLU A 174 -5.71 18.90 12.74
C GLU A 174 -4.55 19.91 12.75
N VAL A 175 -3.35 19.42 12.41
CA VAL A 175 -2.15 20.25 12.25
C VAL A 175 -2.08 20.71 10.79
N PRO A 176 -2.16 22.03 10.53
CA PRO A 176 -2.04 22.57 9.18
C PRO A 176 -0.59 22.46 8.69
N LEU A 177 -0.41 21.93 7.46
CA LEU A 177 0.90 21.82 6.81
C LEU A 177 0.81 22.33 5.36
N GLY A 178 1.90 22.91 4.87
CA GLY A 178 2.04 23.26 3.45
C GLY A 178 2.05 22.03 2.53
N ALA A 179 1.73 22.22 1.26
CA ALA A 179 1.73 21.16 0.25
C ALA A 179 2.68 21.51 -0.92
N PRO A 180 3.92 21.01 -0.94
CA PRO A 180 4.59 20.20 0.11
C PRO A 180 5.07 21.06 1.31
N PRO A 181 5.30 20.46 2.49
CA PRO A 181 6.03 21.11 3.58
C PRO A 181 7.46 21.42 3.14
N LYS A 182 8.06 22.45 3.76
CA LYS A 182 9.40 22.94 3.38
C LYS A 182 10.54 22.06 3.92
N SER A 183 10.34 21.43 5.09
CA SER A 183 11.35 20.60 5.76
C SER A 183 10.73 19.62 6.75
N VAL A 184 11.52 18.63 7.21
CA VAL A 184 11.20 17.76 8.36
C VAL A 184 10.91 18.60 9.59
N ASP A 185 11.78 19.58 9.89
CA ASP A 185 11.66 20.42 11.08
C ASP A 185 10.33 21.19 11.11
N GLU A 186 9.81 21.63 9.95
CA GLU A 186 8.48 22.28 9.89
C GLU A 186 7.40 21.31 10.36
N VAL A 187 7.42 20.06 9.90
CA VAL A 187 6.44 19.04 10.31
C VAL A 187 6.56 18.74 11.80
N ILE A 188 7.78 18.47 12.28
CA ILE A 188 8.02 18.14 13.70
C ILE A 188 7.61 19.29 14.61
N LYS A 189 8.00 20.53 14.27
CA LYS A 189 7.62 21.73 15.03
C LYS A 189 6.10 21.92 15.10
N ALA A 190 5.40 21.69 13.97
CA ALA A 190 3.95 21.82 13.92
C ALA A 190 3.25 20.80 14.84
N PHE A 191 3.69 19.54 14.82
CA PHE A 191 3.18 18.52 15.73
C PHE A 191 3.54 18.80 17.18
N LYS A 192 4.79 19.18 17.49
CA LYS A 192 5.24 19.53 18.84
C LYS A 192 4.39 20.64 19.45
N ASN A 193 4.08 21.69 18.69
CA ASN A 193 3.26 22.80 19.13
C ASN A 193 1.78 22.42 19.39
N ALA A 194 1.31 21.31 18.80
CA ALA A 194 -0.06 20.83 18.98
C ALA A 194 -0.23 19.93 20.21
N ILE A 195 0.87 19.42 20.80
CA ILE A 195 0.83 18.53 21.98
C ILE A 195 0.28 19.25 23.20
N THR A 196 -0.58 18.55 23.93
CA THR A 196 -1.06 18.94 25.28
C THR A 196 -1.01 17.72 26.21
N PRO A 197 -1.20 17.88 27.51
CA PRO A 197 -1.28 16.74 28.46
C PRO A 197 -2.41 15.75 28.14
N ARG A 198 -3.38 16.14 27.32
CA ARG A 198 -4.49 15.28 26.87
C ARG A 198 -4.21 14.54 25.59
N THR A 199 -3.14 14.84 24.88
CA THR A 199 -2.78 14.16 23.62
C THR A 199 -2.43 12.69 23.90
N LYS A 200 -3.11 11.77 23.20
CA LYS A 200 -2.95 10.31 23.36
C LYS A 200 -2.44 9.61 22.10
N VAL A 201 -2.74 10.17 20.92
CA VAL A 201 -2.43 9.51 19.65
C VAL A 201 -1.98 10.53 18.61
N PHE A 202 -0.92 10.19 17.86
CA PHE A 202 -0.63 10.71 16.53
C PHE A 202 -1.14 9.71 15.49
N SER A 203 -2.08 10.13 14.65
CA SER A 203 -2.58 9.33 13.53
C SER A 203 -2.17 10.01 12.24
N VAL A 204 -1.14 9.45 11.56
CA VAL A 204 -0.45 10.13 10.47
C VAL A 204 -0.33 9.25 9.23
N SER A 205 -0.43 9.86 8.05
CA SER A 205 -0.11 9.19 6.80
C SER A 205 1.39 8.95 6.71
N HIS A 206 1.84 7.71 6.42
CA HIS A 206 3.23 7.45 6.06
C HIS A 206 3.55 8.01 4.67
N THR A 207 2.63 7.83 3.73
CA THR A 207 2.71 8.45 2.41
C THR A 207 1.39 9.10 2.06
N VAL A 208 1.42 10.41 1.91
CA VAL A 208 0.23 11.22 1.62
C VAL A 208 -0.35 10.87 0.26
N TYR A 209 -1.63 10.52 0.24
CA TYR A 209 -2.31 10.02 -0.96
C TYR A 209 -2.52 11.08 -2.07
N ILE A 210 -2.52 12.36 -1.72
CA ILE A 210 -2.68 13.47 -2.68
C ILE A 210 -1.32 13.81 -3.28
N THR A 211 -0.36 14.18 -2.44
CA THR A 211 0.91 14.79 -2.85
C THR A 211 2.05 13.80 -3.01
N GLY A 212 1.91 12.56 -2.53
CA GLY A 212 3.00 11.58 -2.51
C GLY A 212 4.11 11.91 -1.50
N LEU A 213 3.87 12.87 -0.59
CA LEU A 213 4.80 13.21 0.48
C LEU A 213 5.01 11.99 1.38
N ILE A 214 6.26 11.64 1.65
CA ILE A 214 6.64 10.69 2.70
C ILE A 214 6.80 11.50 3.98
N PHE A 215 5.98 11.20 4.98
CA PHE A 215 6.06 11.85 6.29
C PHE A 215 7.27 11.36 7.08
N PRO A 216 7.88 12.22 7.92
CA PRO A 216 8.96 11.86 8.83
C PRO A 216 8.42 11.06 10.03
N VAL A 217 7.89 9.85 9.74
CA VAL A 217 7.17 9.03 10.73
C VAL A 217 8.09 8.61 11.87
N LYS A 218 9.37 8.34 11.58
CA LYS A 218 10.35 8.00 12.62
C LYS A 218 10.51 9.12 13.63
N GLU A 219 10.80 10.33 13.15
CA GLU A 219 11.00 11.51 13.99
C GLU A 219 9.71 11.90 14.75
N LEU A 220 8.54 11.70 14.12
CA LEU A 220 7.25 11.88 14.79
C LEU A 220 7.00 10.82 15.87
N SER A 221 7.46 9.57 15.65
CA SER A 221 7.35 8.52 16.66
C SER A 221 8.25 8.79 17.86
N GLU A 222 9.47 9.26 17.62
CA GLU A 222 10.39 9.68 18.68
C GLU A 222 9.77 10.82 19.53
N LEU A 223 9.29 11.89 18.89
CA LEU A 223 8.58 12.99 19.56
C LEU A 223 7.36 12.53 20.35
N ALA A 224 6.55 11.62 19.77
CA ALA A 224 5.34 11.09 20.41
C ALA A 224 5.67 10.29 21.67
N HIS A 225 6.64 9.39 21.59
CA HIS A 225 7.03 8.52 22.71
C HIS A 225 7.66 9.30 23.86
N GLU A 226 8.44 10.36 23.59
CA GLU A 226 8.92 11.30 24.62
C GLU A 226 7.77 11.92 25.43
N ASN A 227 6.56 11.97 24.89
CA ASN A 227 5.36 12.53 25.49
C ASN A 227 4.30 11.49 25.88
N ASN A 228 4.64 10.19 25.88
CA ASN A 228 3.72 9.06 26.13
C ASN A 228 2.51 9.02 25.19
N ILE A 229 2.71 9.39 23.93
CA ILE A 229 1.70 9.43 22.87
C ILE A 229 1.92 8.21 21.95
N LEU A 230 0.85 7.49 21.59
CA LEU A 230 0.89 6.39 20.64
C LEU A 230 0.91 6.90 19.19
N VAL A 231 1.54 6.15 18.28
CA VAL A 231 1.62 6.47 16.86
C VAL A 231 1.01 5.37 16.00
N ILE A 232 -0.01 5.73 15.22
CA ILE A 232 -0.49 4.87 14.14
C ILE A 232 -0.20 5.50 12.78
N ALA A 233 0.46 4.74 11.90
CA ALA A 233 0.76 5.14 10.53
C ALA A 233 -0.25 4.56 9.52
N ASP A 234 -0.97 5.43 8.80
CA ASP A 234 -1.67 5.07 7.56
C ASP A 234 -0.63 4.91 6.45
N SER A 235 -0.26 3.68 6.20
CA SER A 235 0.72 3.31 5.17
C SER A 235 0.06 2.58 4.00
N ALA A 236 -1.10 3.05 3.58
CA ALA A 236 -1.84 2.50 2.45
C ALA A 236 -0.99 2.40 1.16
N HIS A 237 0.05 3.22 1.06
CA HIS A 237 0.97 3.28 -0.07
C HIS A 237 2.38 2.70 0.24
N GLY A 238 2.66 2.30 1.48
CA GLY A 238 4.02 1.94 1.89
C GLY A 238 4.48 0.59 1.36
N MET A 239 3.75 -0.49 1.68
CA MET A 239 4.16 -1.85 1.27
C MET A 239 4.20 -2.00 -0.26
N GLY A 240 5.36 -2.38 -0.76
CA GLY A 240 5.63 -2.57 -2.20
C GLY A 240 6.10 -1.31 -2.93
N MET A 241 6.03 -0.13 -2.31
CA MET A 241 6.63 1.10 -2.81
C MET A 241 7.92 1.46 -2.07
N LEU A 242 7.93 1.25 -0.77
CA LEU A 242 9.03 1.56 0.13
C LEU A 242 9.55 0.28 0.80
N ASN A 243 10.82 0.26 1.16
CA ASN A 243 11.42 -0.77 2.00
C ASN A 243 11.03 -0.57 3.46
N ILE A 244 9.86 -1.08 3.85
CA ILE A 244 9.28 -0.90 5.18
C ILE A 244 10.04 -1.71 6.23
N ASP A 245 10.35 -1.04 7.34
CA ASP A 245 10.86 -1.61 8.58
C ASP A 245 10.12 -0.92 9.75
N VAL A 246 9.12 -1.59 10.33
CA VAL A 246 8.27 -0.99 11.38
C VAL A 246 9.03 -0.73 12.67
N GLN A 247 10.11 -1.47 12.93
CA GLN A 247 10.96 -1.22 14.11
C GLN A 247 11.75 0.09 13.94
N LYS A 248 12.27 0.35 12.73
CA LYS A 248 12.96 1.62 12.44
C LYS A 248 12.02 2.81 12.40
N LEU A 249 10.78 2.61 11.97
CA LEU A 249 9.75 3.65 12.01
C LEU A 249 9.31 3.99 13.45
N GLY A 250 9.48 3.07 14.38
CA GLY A 250 9.13 3.26 15.79
C GLY A 250 7.62 3.37 16.05
N VAL A 251 6.76 3.00 15.10
CA VAL A 251 5.31 3.12 15.25
C VAL A 251 4.73 2.07 16.16
N ASP A 252 3.64 2.39 16.85
CA ASP A 252 2.89 1.45 17.67
C ASP A 252 1.89 0.64 16.84
N ALA A 253 1.40 1.21 15.73
CA ALA A 253 0.60 0.50 14.76
C ALA A 253 0.87 1.02 13.33
N PHE A 254 0.69 0.13 12.35
CA PHE A 254 0.93 0.42 10.94
C PHE A 254 -0.12 -0.30 10.10
N ALA A 255 -0.93 0.44 9.34
CA ALA A 255 -1.98 -0.13 8.50
C ALA A 255 -1.66 0.04 7.01
N SER A 256 -1.74 -1.03 6.21
CA SER A 256 -1.39 -1.01 4.80
C SER A 256 -2.42 -1.67 3.88
N SER A 257 -2.40 -1.22 2.61
CA SER A 257 -3.22 -1.73 1.50
C SER A 257 -2.33 -2.31 0.40
N PRO A 258 -1.79 -3.53 0.57
CA PRO A 258 -0.78 -4.12 -0.31
C PRO A 258 -1.26 -4.33 -1.76
N TYR A 259 -2.56 -4.26 -2.03
CA TYR A 259 -3.12 -4.31 -3.39
C TYR A 259 -2.81 -3.06 -4.23
N LYS A 260 -2.20 -2.00 -3.66
CA LYS A 260 -1.80 -0.81 -4.42
C LYS A 260 -0.43 -0.99 -5.06
N TRP A 261 0.59 -1.33 -4.28
CA TRP A 261 1.99 -1.33 -4.73
C TRP A 261 2.68 -2.70 -4.65
N LEU A 262 2.23 -3.58 -3.74
CA LEU A 262 2.80 -4.92 -3.61
C LEU A 262 2.32 -5.88 -4.72
N GLY A 263 1.19 -5.55 -5.38
CA GLY A 263 0.55 -6.42 -6.36
C GLY A 263 -0.30 -7.54 -5.73
N ALA A 264 -0.69 -7.40 -4.47
CA ALA A 264 -1.63 -8.30 -3.81
C ALA A 264 -3.06 -8.15 -4.35
N PRO A 265 -3.95 -9.13 -4.14
CA PRO A 265 -5.35 -8.99 -4.54
C PRO A 265 -6.08 -7.93 -3.69
N THR A 266 -6.98 -7.19 -4.32
CA THR A 266 -7.91 -6.29 -3.62
C THR A 266 -8.72 -7.07 -2.58
N GLY A 267 -8.92 -6.48 -1.41
CA GLY A 267 -9.63 -7.13 -0.29
C GLY A 267 -8.70 -7.83 0.71
N ARG A 268 -7.38 -7.58 0.59
CA ARG A 268 -6.40 -7.92 1.64
C ARG A 268 -5.61 -6.70 2.05
N GLY A 269 -5.49 -6.54 3.37
CA GLY A 269 -4.74 -5.53 4.08
C GLY A 269 -3.86 -6.14 5.15
N VAL A 270 -3.01 -5.32 5.73
CA VAL A 270 -2.13 -5.69 6.84
C VAL A 270 -2.24 -4.60 7.91
N LEU A 271 -2.43 -5.02 9.16
CA LEU A 271 -2.26 -4.16 10.32
C LEU A 271 -1.15 -4.78 11.20
N TYR A 272 -0.12 -4.01 11.47
CA TYR A 272 0.86 -4.28 12.52
C TYR A 272 0.38 -3.60 13.81
N VAL A 273 0.44 -4.31 14.92
CA VAL A 273 0.18 -3.79 16.26
C VAL A 273 1.31 -4.24 17.17
N LYS A 274 2.10 -3.30 17.65
CA LYS A 274 3.23 -3.55 18.54
C LYS A 274 2.77 -4.34 19.76
N LYS A 275 3.54 -5.35 20.15
CA LYS A 275 3.16 -6.29 21.22
C LYS A 275 2.77 -5.60 22.52
N GLU A 276 3.54 -4.58 22.92
CA GLU A 276 3.39 -3.87 24.19
C GLU A 276 2.08 -3.08 24.32
N ILE A 277 1.39 -2.83 23.20
CA ILE A 277 0.11 -2.10 23.23
C ILE A 277 -1.11 -2.96 22.94
N GLN A 278 -0.92 -4.25 22.61
CA GLN A 278 -2.05 -5.12 22.23
C GLN A 278 -3.10 -5.24 23.33
N ASP A 279 -2.70 -5.30 24.61
CA ASP A 279 -3.63 -5.40 25.74
C ASP A 279 -4.43 -4.11 25.98
N ARG A 280 -4.01 -3.00 25.38
CA ARG A 280 -4.73 -1.71 25.43
C ARG A 280 -5.81 -1.59 24.35
N LEU A 281 -5.91 -2.59 23.47
CA LEU A 281 -6.82 -2.56 22.32
C LEU A 281 -7.87 -3.67 22.41
N TRP A 282 -9.13 -3.29 22.25
CA TRP A 282 -10.25 -4.20 22.13
C TRP A 282 -10.47 -4.60 20.66
N PRO A 283 -10.88 -5.84 20.36
CA PRO A 283 -11.32 -6.21 19.03
C PRO A 283 -12.65 -5.51 18.69
N CYS A 284 -12.75 -5.00 17.47
CA CYS A 284 -14.00 -4.38 16.99
C CYS A 284 -15.08 -5.40 16.67
N ILE A 285 -14.69 -6.65 16.39
CA ILE A 285 -15.59 -7.77 16.11
C ILE A 285 -15.15 -8.91 17.02
N ALA A 286 -16.04 -9.37 17.87
CA ALA A 286 -15.81 -10.47 18.79
C ALA A 286 -16.45 -11.76 18.27
N ASN A 287 -15.68 -12.83 18.21
CA ASN A 287 -16.10 -14.20 17.92
C ASN A 287 -15.20 -15.15 18.73
N SER A 288 -15.42 -16.46 18.67
CA SER A 288 -14.61 -17.44 19.40
C SER A 288 -13.11 -17.15 19.28
N GLY A 289 -12.42 -17.07 20.41
CA GLY A 289 -10.99 -16.80 20.49
C GLY A 289 -10.61 -15.32 20.71
N TRP A 290 -11.55 -14.37 20.73
CA TRP A 290 -11.24 -12.95 20.94
C TRP A 290 -10.63 -12.67 22.33
N ASP A 291 -11.00 -13.46 23.33
CA ASP A 291 -10.60 -13.35 24.73
C ASP A 291 -9.51 -14.39 25.15
N THR A 292 -9.20 -15.33 24.26
CA THR A 292 -8.20 -16.38 24.53
C THR A 292 -6.91 -16.20 23.73
N HIS A 293 -6.90 -15.36 22.69
CA HIS A 293 -5.69 -14.99 21.98
C HIS A 293 -4.97 -13.85 22.70
N GLU A 294 -3.76 -14.13 23.18
CA GLU A 294 -2.89 -13.15 23.87
C GLU A 294 -2.08 -12.25 22.89
N ASN A 295 -2.43 -12.25 21.60
CA ASN A 295 -1.69 -11.54 20.55
C ASN A 295 -2.61 -10.92 19.49
N ALA A 296 -2.05 -10.39 18.42
CA ALA A 296 -2.79 -9.70 17.37
C ALA A 296 -3.88 -10.54 16.68
N ARG A 297 -3.87 -11.89 16.84
CA ARG A 297 -4.91 -12.76 16.28
C ARG A 297 -6.30 -12.50 16.88
N LYS A 298 -6.39 -11.92 18.09
CA LYS A 298 -7.68 -11.51 18.66
C LYS A 298 -8.46 -10.52 17.79
N PHE A 299 -7.77 -9.77 16.93
CA PHE A 299 -8.38 -8.83 15.99
C PHE A 299 -8.87 -9.48 14.69
N GLU A 300 -8.65 -10.78 14.49
CA GLU A 300 -9.02 -11.54 13.28
C GLU A 300 -10.16 -12.54 13.48
N THR A 301 -10.88 -12.50 14.56
CA THR A 301 -11.97 -13.43 14.88
C THR A 301 -13.24 -13.15 14.07
N LEU A 302 -13.12 -13.16 12.73
CA LEU A 302 -14.12 -12.66 11.78
C LEU A 302 -15.02 -13.76 11.17
N GLY A 303 -14.82 -15.04 11.53
CA GLY A 303 -15.51 -16.16 10.86
C GLY A 303 -14.93 -16.45 9.46
N GLN A 304 -15.76 -17.03 8.58
CA GLN A 304 -15.36 -17.42 7.22
C GLN A 304 -15.10 -16.20 6.33
N ARG A 305 -14.01 -16.25 5.55
CA ARG A 305 -13.63 -15.20 4.61
C ARG A 305 -12.93 -15.78 3.37
N ALA A 306 -12.72 -14.96 2.34
CA ALA A 306 -12.10 -15.39 1.09
C ALA A 306 -10.58 -15.64 1.25
N GLU A 307 -10.20 -16.79 1.79
CA GLU A 307 -8.80 -17.10 2.15
C GLU A 307 -7.87 -17.27 0.95
N ALA A 308 -8.39 -17.60 -0.22
CA ALA A 308 -7.59 -17.59 -1.46
C ALA A 308 -6.87 -16.25 -1.68
N LEU A 309 -7.48 -15.12 -1.25
CA LEU A 309 -6.85 -13.81 -1.28
C LEU A 309 -5.65 -13.71 -0.31
N THR A 310 -5.73 -14.37 0.86
CA THR A 310 -4.61 -14.41 1.82
C THR A 310 -3.42 -15.15 1.23
N PHE A 311 -3.68 -16.26 0.54
CA PHE A 311 -2.61 -17.06 -0.07
C PHE A 311 -1.94 -16.31 -1.23
N ALA A 312 -2.72 -15.59 -2.02
CA ALA A 312 -2.20 -14.73 -3.07
C ALA A 312 -1.42 -13.50 -2.53
N LEU A 313 -1.77 -12.99 -1.34
CA LEU A 313 -0.97 -11.98 -0.65
C LEU A 313 0.43 -12.52 -0.30
N GLY A 314 0.52 -13.76 0.18
CA GLY A 314 1.81 -14.44 0.41
C GLY A 314 2.66 -14.54 -0.86
N GLU A 315 2.04 -14.85 -1.99
CA GLU A 315 2.72 -14.91 -3.30
C GLU A 315 3.21 -13.54 -3.77
N ALA A 316 2.44 -12.46 -3.49
CA ALA A 316 2.87 -11.09 -3.81
C ALA A 316 4.14 -10.68 -3.03
N ILE A 317 4.25 -11.11 -1.76
CA ILE A 317 5.46 -10.93 -0.95
C ILE A 317 6.64 -11.66 -1.57
N ASP A 318 6.46 -12.92 -1.96
CA ASP A 318 7.53 -13.73 -2.56
C ASP A 318 8.00 -13.13 -3.90
N PHE A 319 7.06 -12.63 -4.72
CA PHE A 319 7.39 -11.96 -5.97
C PHE A 319 8.29 -10.73 -5.74
N GLN A 320 7.93 -9.87 -4.79
CA GLN A 320 8.73 -8.68 -4.49
C GLN A 320 10.07 -9.01 -3.82
N ASN A 321 10.11 -9.99 -2.92
CA ASN A 321 11.35 -10.43 -2.29
C ASN A 321 12.36 -10.96 -3.32
N ARG A 322 11.91 -11.59 -4.39
CA ARG A 322 12.79 -12.09 -5.47
C ARG A 322 13.39 -10.98 -6.31
N ILE A 323 12.68 -9.86 -6.47
CA ILE A 323 13.20 -8.66 -7.13
C ILE A 323 14.13 -7.89 -6.19
N GLY A 324 13.77 -7.80 -4.91
CA GLY A 324 14.44 -7.05 -3.86
C GLY A 324 13.76 -5.72 -3.56
N LYS A 325 13.39 -5.52 -2.27
CA LYS A 325 12.63 -4.35 -1.82
C LYS A 325 13.36 -3.03 -2.10
N GLU A 326 14.66 -2.99 -1.83
CA GLU A 326 15.51 -1.82 -2.07
C GLU A 326 15.62 -1.49 -3.56
N ARG A 327 15.75 -2.52 -4.43
CA ARG A 327 15.80 -2.34 -5.89
C ARG A 327 14.47 -1.78 -6.41
N ILE A 328 13.35 -2.27 -5.88
CA ILE A 328 12.00 -1.75 -6.20
C ILE A 328 11.86 -0.29 -5.80
N GLU A 329 12.22 0.06 -4.58
CA GLU A 329 12.16 1.45 -4.09
C GLU A 329 13.02 2.39 -4.93
N ARG A 330 14.27 2.01 -5.20
CA ARG A 330 15.18 2.81 -6.07
C ARG A 330 14.58 3.03 -7.46
N ARG A 331 14.05 1.96 -8.08
CA ARG A 331 13.39 2.05 -9.40
C ARG A 331 12.22 3.03 -9.38
N ILE A 332 11.31 2.88 -8.43
CA ILE A 332 10.11 3.72 -8.29
C ILE A 332 10.50 5.19 -8.08
N LYS A 333 11.45 5.46 -7.18
CA LYS A 333 11.92 6.82 -6.88
C LYS A 333 12.67 7.44 -8.08
N SER A 334 13.47 6.65 -8.81
CA SER A 334 14.16 7.11 -10.01
C SER A 334 13.18 7.58 -11.10
N LEU A 335 12.15 6.79 -11.39
CA LEU A 335 11.12 7.15 -12.36
C LEU A 335 10.33 8.39 -11.92
N ALA A 336 9.93 8.46 -10.65
CA ALA A 336 9.24 9.62 -10.09
C ALA A 336 10.14 10.88 -10.11
N GLY A 337 11.42 10.71 -9.83
CA GLY A 337 12.42 11.80 -9.88
C GLY A 337 12.57 12.37 -11.28
N TYR A 338 12.64 11.51 -12.29
CA TYR A 338 12.68 11.91 -13.69
C TYR A 338 11.41 12.71 -14.06
N LEU A 339 10.22 12.16 -13.80
CA LEU A 339 8.96 12.83 -14.09
C LEU A 339 8.88 14.23 -13.42
N LYS A 340 9.25 14.33 -12.14
CA LYS A 340 9.20 15.60 -11.38
C LYS A 340 10.18 16.63 -11.93
N LYS A 341 11.40 16.20 -12.28
CA LYS A 341 12.43 17.07 -12.85
C LYS A 341 11.93 17.70 -14.16
N GLU A 342 11.42 16.87 -15.06
CA GLU A 342 10.92 17.34 -16.37
C GLU A 342 9.66 18.22 -16.22
N LEU A 343 8.69 17.82 -15.40
CA LEU A 343 7.49 18.62 -15.13
C LEU A 343 7.83 20.02 -14.58
N LYS A 344 8.84 20.13 -13.72
CA LYS A 344 9.27 21.41 -13.14
C LYS A 344 9.77 22.41 -14.19
N SER A 345 10.30 21.92 -15.31
CA SER A 345 10.80 22.76 -16.42
C SER A 345 9.71 23.26 -17.37
N ILE A 346 8.48 22.68 -17.31
CA ILE A 346 7.37 23.05 -18.19
C ILE A 346 6.69 24.31 -17.64
N PRO A 347 6.56 25.38 -18.42
CA PRO A 347 5.82 26.59 -18.01
C PRO A 347 4.39 26.26 -17.58
N LYS A 348 3.82 27.07 -16.69
CA LYS A 348 2.47 26.91 -16.14
C LYS A 348 2.26 25.62 -15.31
N VAL A 349 3.24 24.70 -15.23
CA VAL A 349 3.14 23.51 -14.38
C VAL A 349 3.56 23.84 -12.94
N ARG A 350 2.68 23.51 -11.99
CA ARG A 350 2.96 23.61 -10.56
C ARG A 350 3.02 22.20 -9.96
N LEU A 351 4.17 21.82 -9.38
CA LEU A 351 4.32 20.59 -8.61
C LEU A 351 3.73 20.75 -7.21
N HIS A 352 2.97 19.73 -6.78
CA HIS A 352 2.46 19.58 -5.42
C HIS A 352 3.22 18.50 -4.62
N THR A 353 4.13 17.77 -5.30
CA THR A 353 5.03 16.78 -4.71
C THR A 353 6.42 17.36 -4.56
N SER A 354 7.08 17.09 -3.43
CA SER A 354 8.47 17.46 -3.22
C SER A 354 9.39 16.82 -4.28
N ILE A 355 10.37 17.58 -4.74
CA ILE A 355 11.45 17.05 -5.60
C ILE A 355 12.52 16.30 -4.80
N ASP A 356 12.56 16.50 -3.49
CA ASP A 356 13.47 15.80 -2.61
C ASP A 356 13.11 14.32 -2.53
N PRO A 357 14.02 13.39 -2.88
CA PRO A 357 13.78 11.96 -2.83
C PRO A 357 13.58 11.40 -1.42
N TYR A 358 14.00 12.12 -0.38
CA TYR A 358 13.68 11.78 1.01
C TYR A 358 12.19 11.94 1.31
N PHE A 359 11.60 13.02 0.80
CA PHE A 359 10.19 13.38 1.02
C PHE A 359 9.22 12.84 -0.01
N SER A 360 9.63 12.05 -1.01
CA SER A 360 8.74 11.62 -2.06
C SER A 360 9.01 10.21 -2.56
N GLY A 361 7.92 9.45 -2.74
CA GLY A 361 7.91 8.10 -3.32
C GLY A 361 7.48 8.10 -4.78
N GLY A 362 6.70 7.08 -5.15
CA GLY A 362 6.23 6.83 -6.52
C GLY A 362 5.00 7.64 -6.94
N LEU A 363 4.49 8.55 -6.12
CA LEU A 363 3.37 9.43 -6.47
C LEU A 363 3.90 10.81 -6.84
N THR A 364 3.44 11.35 -7.97
CA THR A 364 3.74 12.71 -8.42
C THR A 364 2.44 13.45 -8.69
N ALA A 365 2.21 14.55 -7.97
CA ALA A 365 1.04 15.40 -8.08
C ALA A 365 1.42 16.75 -8.69
N PHE A 366 0.64 17.22 -9.66
CA PHE A 366 0.85 18.51 -10.29
C PHE A 366 -0.46 19.10 -10.85
N SER A 367 -0.42 20.37 -11.13
CA SER A 367 -1.48 21.10 -11.87
C SER A 367 -0.86 21.90 -13.00
N ILE A 368 -1.69 22.29 -13.97
CA ILE A 368 -1.34 23.20 -15.05
C ILE A 368 -2.23 24.43 -14.91
N GLU A 369 -1.64 25.62 -14.84
CA GLU A 369 -2.38 26.87 -14.70
C GLU A 369 -3.36 27.04 -15.87
N GLY A 370 -4.61 27.38 -15.56
CA GLY A 370 -5.68 27.55 -16.54
C GLY A 370 -6.31 26.26 -17.08
N ILE A 371 -5.78 25.07 -16.73
CA ILE A 371 -6.30 23.79 -17.23
C ILE A 371 -6.98 23.01 -16.11
N LYS A 372 -8.22 22.55 -16.35
CA LYS A 372 -8.94 21.68 -15.41
C LYS A 372 -8.27 20.30 -15.32
N PRO A 373 -8.15 19.69 -14.13
CA PRO A 373 -7.55 18.36 -13.96
C PRO A 373 -8.19 17.29 -14.83
N GLU A 374 -9.50 17.36 -15.04
CA GLU A 374 -10.27 16.42 -15.86
C GLU A 374 -9.81 16.45 -17.32
N THR A 375 -9.47 17.63 -17.84
CA THR A 375 -8.92 17.80 -19.22
C THR A 375 -7.60 17.04 -19.38
N ILE A 376 -6.71 17.12 -18.37
CA ILE A 376 -5.43 16.41 -18.40
C ILE A 376 -5.65 14.89 -18.38
N VAL A 377 -6.53 14.42 -17.49
CA VAL A 377 -6.85 12.99 -17.38
C VAL A 377 -7.45 12.45 -18.68
N ASN A 378 -8.45 13.15 -19.23
CA ASN A 378 -9.13 12.72 -20.44
C ASN A 378 -8.17 12.73 -21.65
N TYR A 379 -7.38 13.78 -21.82
CA TYR A 379 -6.41 13.85 -22.92
C TYR A 379 -5.40 12.71 -22.90
N LEU A 380 -4.80 12.42 -21.74
CA LEU A 380 -3.84 11.32 -21.61
C LEU A 380 -4.50 9.96 -21.81
N ARG A 381 -5.75 9.82 -21.40
CA ARG A 381 -6.52 8.60 -21.62
C ARG A 381 -6.85 8.36 -23.08
N GLU A 382 -7.37 9.38 -23.77
CA GLU A 382 -7.80 9.30 -25.18
C GLU A 382 -6.61 9.16 -26.12
N LYS A 383 -5.54 9.91 -25.88
CA LYS A 383 -4.39 9.97 -26.78
C LYS A 383 -3.42 8.80 -26.63
N TYR A 384 -3.18 8.36 -25.38
CA TYR A 384 -2.12 7.40 -25.07
C TYR A 384 -2.60 6.17 -24.27
N ASN A 385 -3.89 6.05 -24.01
CA ASN A 385 -4.46 5.01 -23.13
C ASN A 385 -3.82 4.98 -21.74
N ILE A 386 -3.34 6.13 -21.23
CA ILE A 386 -2.74 6.29 -19.91
C ILE A 386 -3.82 6.58 -18.87
N VAL A 387 -3.82 5.81 -17.78
CA VAL A 387 -4.71 6.00 -16.63
C VAL A 387 -3.97 6.70 -15.52
N ILE A 388 -4.36 7.93 -15.23
CA ILE A 388 -3.99 8.72 -14.05
C ILE A 388 -5.26 9.15 -13.31
N ARG A 389 -5.13 9.96 -12.26
CA ARG A 389 -6.27 10.39 -11.44
C ARG A 389 -6.26 11.89 -11.19
N THR A 390 -7.44 12.51 -11.17
CA THR A 390 -7.63 13.84 -10.58
C THR A 390 -7.45 13.76 -9.06
N ILE A 391 -6.86 14.79 -8.49
CA ILE A 391 -6.76 15.01 -7.06
C ILE A 391 -7.25 16.42 -6.73
N GLY A 392 -7.64 16.63 -5.49
CA GLY A 392 -7.89 17.99 -5.05
C GLY A 392 -8.56 18.08 -3.69
N ARG A 393 -8.12 19.09 -2.98
CA ARG A 393 -8.85 19.73 -1.89
C ARG A 393 -8.75 21.22 -2.12
N ASP A 394 -9.89 21.88 -2.20
CA ASP A 394 -9.93 23.34 -2.43
C ASP A 394 -9.22 24.10 -1.30
N ARG A 395 -9.31 23.59 -0.05
CA ARG A 395 -8.70 24.21 1.13
C ARG A 395 -7.17 24.32 1.09
N ASP A 396 -6.47 23.40 0.36
CA ASP A 396 -4.99 23.32 0.33
C ASP A 396 -4.43 23.81 -1.02
N ASN A 397 -5.29 24.25 -1.92
CA ASN A 397 -4.94 24.62 -3.32
C ASN A 397 -4.10 23.51 -4.02
N THR A 398 -4.42 22.24 -3.73
CA THR A 398 -3.75 21.06 -4.32
C THR A 398 -4.54 20.41 -5.44
N ARG A 399 -5.51 21.14 -6.02
CA ARG A 399 -6.32 20.63 -7.13
C ARG A 399 -5.44 20.41 -8.37
N GLY A 400 -5.44 19.18 -8.87
CA GLY A 400 -4.58 18.78 -9.99
C GLY A 400 -4.75 17.32 -10.37
N VAL A 401 -3.70 16.73 -10.89
CA VAL A 401 -3.63 15.31 -11.23
C VAL A 401 -2.51 14.61 -10.48
N ARG A 402 -2.62 13.29 -10.34
CA ARG A 402 -1.62 12.45 -9.71
C ARG A 402 -1.24 11.29 -10.61
N VAL A 403 0.04 11.16 -10.87
CA VAL A 403 0.68 10.07 -11.61
C VAL A 403 1.35 9.12 -10.63
N SER A 404 1.25 7.83 -10.85
CA SER A 404 1.95 6.78 -10.09
C SER A 404 2.99 6.12 -10.98
N THR A 405 4.26 6.10 -10.55
CA THR A 405 5.35 5.41 -11.24
C THR A 405 5.65 4.09 -10.51
N HIS A 406 5.22 2.97 -11.11
CA HIS A 406 5.46 1.62 -10.57
C HIS A 406 6.60 0.92 -11.34
N ILE A 407 7.09 -0.22 -10.84
CA ILE A 407 8.22 -0.96 -11.45
C ILE A 407 8.00 -1.42 -12.90
N TYR A 408 6.75 -1.57 -13.33
CA TYR A 408 6.40 -1.92 -14.71
C TYR A 408 6.26 -0.71 -15.65
N ILE A 409 6.38 0.52 -15.14
CA ILE A 409 6.42 1.73 -15.94
C ILE A 409 7.82 1.93 -16.50
N SER A 410 7.89 2.28 -17.79
CA SER A 410 9.13 2.68 -18.47
C SER A 410 9.26 4.19 -18.56
N ARG A 411 10.47 4.69 -18.86
CA ARG A 411 10.69 6.10 -19.14
C ARG A 411 9.88 6.56 -20.35
N LYS A 412 9.74 5.72 -21.38
CA LYS A 412 8.87 5.98 -22.54
C LYS A 412 7.42 6.33 -22.14
N HIS A 413 6.85 5.62 -21.14
CA HIS A 413 5.51 5.95 -20.63
C HIS A 413 5.47 7.32 -19.94
N ILE A 414 6.56 7.71 -19.27
CA ILE A 414 6.69 9.03 -18.65
C ILE A 414 6.82 10.11 -19.74
N ASP A 415 7.59 9.86 -20.80
CA ASP A 415 7.76 10.79 -21.94
C ASP A 415 6.42 11.06 -22.63
N MET A 416 5.55 10.04 -22.76
CA MET A 416 4.17 10.23 -23.27
C MET A 416 3.34 11.17 -22.37
N VAL A 417 3.48 11.05 -21.03
CA VAL A 417 2.81 11.99 -20.10
C VAL A 417 3.34 13.39 -20.30
N LEU A 418 4.66 13.57 -20.40
CA LEU A 418 5.32 14.87 -20.61
C LEU A 418 4.96 15.49 -21.94
N GLU A 419 4.88 14.69 -23.01
CA GLU A 419 4.41 15.14 -24.33
C GLU A 419 2.97 15.67 -24.25
N GLY A 420 2.07 14.92 -23.60
CA GLY A 420 0.69 15.34 -23.40
C GLY A 420 0.56 16.61 -22.58
N VAL A 421 1.34 16.76 -21.51
CA VAL A 421 1.38 17.98 -20.69
C VAL A 421 1.88 19.17 -21.51
N ASN A 422 2.97 19.01 -22.28
CA ASN A 422 3.51 20.04 -23.15
C ASN A 422 2.50 20.48 -24.24
N TYR A 423 1.79 19.52 -24.84
CA TYR A 423 0.75 19.81 -25.82
C TYR A 423 -0.36 20.68 -25.20
N LEU A 424 -0.86 20.31 -24.03
CA LEU A 424 -1.92 21.04 -23.33
C LEU A 424 -1.47 22.47 -22.97
N VAL A 425 -0.22 22.64 -22.50
CA VAL A 425 0.33 23.95 -22.15
C VAL A 425 0.47 24.86 -23.37
N ARG A 426 0.84 24.32 -24.53
CA ARG A 426 0.99 25.12 -25.78
C ARG A 426 -0.35 25.54 -26.40
N ASN A 427 -1.41 24.80 -26.10
CA ASN A 427 -2.74 25.02 -26.69
C ASN A 427 -3.75 25.61 -25.68
N SER A 428 -3.26 26.15 -24.55
CA SER A 428 -4.07 26.80 -23.50
C SER A 428 -3.86 28.29 -23.39
#